data_6e9c333d64cf7377722956bb27d81338
#
_entry.id   6e9c333d64cf7377722956bb27d81338
#
_cell.length_a   1.000
_cell.length_b   1.000
_cell.length_c   1.000
_cell.angle_alpha   90.00
_cell.angle_beta   90.00
_cell.angle_gamma   90.00
#
_symmetry.space_group_name_H-M   'P 1'
#
loop_
_entity.id
_entity.type
_entity.pdbx_description
1 polymer ?
#
loop_
_entity_poly.entity_id
_entity_poly.type
_entity_poly.pdbx_seq_one_letter_code
_entity_poly.pdbx_strand_id
1 'polypeptide(L)'
;MQNITLATCSYNTPEVTLTMLRSFFSHHDYTNVLICENSSNEDTVKLLSDNNVPFFRNKNGLHAPSVDKLIENCKTDYMLLVDTDVIFLKNHQDIFDQFKAANLTLLGEICGDRGGQRLHNRVHPWHCFINIKDIKEHGIKFYDYERQIKRDGSPIYDVGASFFEDIKNAKLKIADVKLEHSYYKHYEGMSWRTLKFGEKDGNIDVDSEATHNNKDLYNYGKMVETRYMNEISKYKNTTIKAK
;
A
#
# COMPACT_ATOMS: atom_id res chain seq x y z
N MET A 1 -17.83 6.20 -3.08
CA MET A 1 -16.77 7.21 -3.33
C MET A 1 -16.65 7.45 -4.83
N GLN A 2 -17.13 8.61 -5.33
CA GLN A 2 -16.93 9.01 -6.72
C GLN A 2 -15.63 9.80 -6.86
N ASN A 3 -14.99 9.70 -8.02
CA ASN A 3 -13.74 10.43 -8.34
C ASN A 3 -12.50 10.07 -7.48
N ILE A 4 -12.45 8.85 -6.98
CA ILE A 4 -11.27 8.31 -6.30
C ILE A 4 -10.94 6.93 -6.87
N THR A 5 -9.66 6.60 -6.93
CA THR A 5 -9.14 5.28 -7.29
C THR A 5 -8.53 4.60 -6.08
N LEU A 6 -8.97 3.38 -5.75
CA LEU A 6 -8.23 2.49 -4.87
C LEU A 6 -7.02 1.95 -5.63
N ALA A 7 -5.81 2.20 -5.14
CA ALA A 7 -4.58 1.84 -5.82
C ALA A 7 -3.66 1.01 -4.92
N THR A 8 -3.04 0.00 -5.50
CA THR A 8 -2.08 -0.87 -4.79
C THR A 8 -1.02 -1.44 -5.73
N CYS A 9 0.13 -1.80 -5.15
CA CYS A 9 1.14 -2.63 -5.80
C CYS A 9 1.00 -4.06 -5.31
N SER A 10 0.91 -5.02 -6.21
CA SER A 10 0.84 -6.45 -5.89
C SER A 10 2.13 -7.17 -6.31
N TYR A 11 2.62 -8.09 -5.47
CA TYR A 11 3.82 -8.86 -5.76
C TYR A 11 3.75 -10.27 -5.17
N ASN A 12 3.57 -11.28 -6.02
CA ASN A 12 3.54 -12.72 -5.67
C ASN A 12 2.58 -13.12 -4.50
N THR A 13 1.55 -12.31 -4.26
CA THR A 13 0.60 -12.51 -3.14
C THR A 13 -0.85 -12.45 -3.59
N PRO A 14 -1.29 -13.35 -4.49
CA PRO A 14 -2.61 -13.28 -5.12
C PRO A 14 -3.76 -13.26 -4.11
N GLU A 15 -3.79 -14.19 -3.16
CA GLU A 15 -4.86 -14.27 -2.17
C GLU A 15 -4.88 -13.08 -1.20
N VAL A 16 -3.72 -12.54 -0.86
CA VAL A 16 -3.61 -11.33 -0.03
C VAL A 16 -4.23 -10.14 -0.77
N THR A 17 -3.88 -9.96 -2.04
CA THR A 17 -4.45 -8.91 -2.90
C THR A 17 -5.97 -9.04 -3.02
N LEU A 18 -6.48 -10.24 -3.28
CA LEU A 18 -7.94 -10.45 -3.36
C LEU A 18 -8.63 -10.20 -2.03
N THR A 19 -8.02 -10.60 -0.93
CA THR A 19 -8.63 -10.41 0.40
C THR A 19 -8.72 -8.93 0.74
N MET A 20 -7.70 -8.15 0.44
CA MET A 20 -7.74 -6.70 0.56
C MET A 20 -8.92 -6.13 -0.25
N LEU A 21 -9.05 -6.46 -1.54
CA LEU A 21 -10.15 -5.99 -2.38
C LEU A 21 -11.52 -6.43 -1.84
N ARG A 22 -11.68 -7.68 -1.45
CA ARG A 22 -12.92 -8.19 -0.88
C ARG A 22 -13.29 -7.47 0.41
N SER A 23 -12.33 -7.22 1.31
CA SER A 23 -12.58 -6.45 2.52
C SER A 23 -13.01 -5.01 2.19
N PHE A 24 -12.37 -4.37 1.20
CA PHE A 24 -12.78 -3.05 0.72
C PHE A 24 -14.23 -3.06 0.21
N PHE A 25 -14.57 -3.96 -0.71
CA PHE A 25 -15.90 -4.03 -1.31
C PHE A 25 -17.00 -4.60 -0.39
N SER A 26 -16.65 -5.10 0.80
CA SER A 26 -17.64 -5.40 1.83
C SER A 26 -18.19 -4.14 2.50
N HIS A 27 -17.47 -3.03 2.44
CA HIS A 27 -17.84 -1.76 3.07
C HIS A 27 -18.07 -0.62 2.07
N HIS A 28 -17.65 -0.78 0.82
CA HIS A 28 -17.74 0.24 -0.20
C HIS A 28 -18.54 -0.28 -1.39
N ASP A 29 -19.34 0.60 -1.95
CA ASP A 29 -19.91 0.39 -3.26
C ASP A 29 -18.81 0.53 -4.33
N TYR A 30 -19.23 0.50 -5.56
CA TYR A 30 -18.43 0.56 -6.73
C TYR A 30 -17.35 1.68 -6.73
N THR A 31 -16.11 1.32 -6.97
CA THR A 31 -14.95 2.23 -6.95
C THR A 31 -13.99 1.87 -8.10
N ASN A 32 -13.32 2.87 -8.66
CA ASN A 32 -12.21 2.63 -9.57
C ASN A 32 -11.09 1.92 -8.84
N VAL A 33 -10.54 0.88 -9.47
CA VAL A 33 -9.39 0.12 -8.94
C VAL A 33 -8.24 0.21 -9.93
N LEU A 34 -7.04 0.37 -9.43
CA LEU A 34 -5.82 0.36 -10.23
C LEU A 34 -4.74 -0.44 -9.51
N ILE A 35 -4.34 -1.55 -10.09
CA ILE A 35 -3.29 -2.41 -9.53
C ILE A 35 -2.06 -2.36 -10.41
N CYS A 36 -0.92 -2.02 -9.82
CA CYS A 36 0.39 -2.25 -10.44
C CYS A 36 0.85 -3.65 -10.06
N GLU A 37 0.74 -4.58 -10.99
CA GLU A 37 1.06 -5.98 -10.76
C GLU A 37 2.53 -6.24 -11.10
N ASN A 38 3.34 -6.52 -10.06
CA ASN A 38 4.80 -6.63 -10.14
C ASN A 38 5.33 -8.07 -10.09
N SER A 39 4.46 -9.07 -9.92
CA SER A 39 4.86 -10.46 -9.67
C SER A 39 5.81 -11.02 -10.73
N SER A 40 6.69 -11.89 -10.28
CA SER A 40 7.58 -12.67 -11.16
C SER A 40 6.84 -13.81 -11.86
N ASN A 41 5.82 -14.37 -11.21
CA ASN A 41 4.97 -15.46 -11.71
C ASN A 41 3.65 -14.92 -12.31
N GLU A 42 2.83 -15.83 -12.83
CA GLU A 42 1.56 -15.50 -13.47
C GLU A 42 0.33 -15.75 -12.57
N ASP A 43 0.51 -16.22 -11.36
CA ASP A 43 -0.61 -16.61 -10.48
C ASP A 43 -1.46 -15.40 -10.08
N THR A 44 -0.81 -14.29 -9.71
CA THR A 44 -1.51 -13.05 -9.40
C THR A 44 -2.22 -12.49 -10.62
N VAL A 45 -1.55 -12.50 -11.79
CA VAL A 45 -2.14 -12.08 -13.06
C VAL A 45 -3.40 -12.87 -13.37
N LYS A 46 -3.29 -14.20 -13.30
CA LYS A 46 -4.42 -15.10 -13.53
C LYS A 46 -5.57 -14.80 -12.56
N LEU A 47 -5.27 -14.69 -11.28
CA LEU A 47 -6.27 -14.48 -10.26
C LEU A 47 -7.00 -13.13 -10.42
N LEU A 48 -6.28 -12.05 -10.72
CA LEU A 48 -6.87 -10.74 -11.01
C LEU A 48 -7.76 -10.79 -12.25
N SER A 49 -7.30 -11.46 -13.31
CA SER A 49 -8.07 -11.63 -14.56
C SER A 49 -9.35 -12.44 -14.34
N ASP A 50 -9.25 -13.57 -13.63
CA ASP A 50 -10.40 -14.44 -13.32
C ASP A 50 -11.48 -13.70 -12.48
N ASN A 51 -11.10 -12.69 -11.72
CA ASN A 51 -11.99 -11.86 -10.92
C ASN A 51 -12.37 -10.52 -11.60
N ASN A 52 -12.00 -10.31 -12.87
CA ASN A 52 -12.23 -9.08 -13.62
C ASN A 52 -11.72 -7.81 -12.93
N VAL A 53 -10.60 -7.91 -12.22
CA VAL A 53 -9.96 -6.78 -11.53
C VAL A 53 -9.04 -6.06 -12.49
N PRO A 54 -9.18 -4.72 -12.70
CA PRO A 54 -8.27 -3.96 -13.55
C PRO A 54 -6.85 -3.92 -12.98
N PHE A 55 -5.87 -4.19 -13.82
CA PHE A 55 -4.45 -4.05 -13.48
C PHE A 55 -3.60 -3.73 -14.70
N PHE A 56 -2.39 -3.24 -14.48
CA PHE A 56 -1.36 -3.20 -15.50
C PHE A 56 -0.10 -3.94 -15.02
N ARG A 57 0.55 -4.60 -15.97
CA ARG A 57 1.71 -5.43 -15.69
C ARG A 57 2.98 -4.59 -15.61
N ASN A 58 3.75 -4.79 -14.53
CA ASN A 58 5.09 -4.24 -14.33
C ASN A 58 6.02 -5.32 -13.77
N LYS A 59 6.16 -6.41 -14.51
CA LYS A 59 6.86 -7.63 -14.09
C LYS A 59 8.20 -7.33 -13.43
N ASN A 60 8.43 -7.90 -12.24
CA ASN A 60 9.60 -7.69 -11.40
C ASN A 60 9.85 -6.21 -11.03
N GLY A 61 8.80 -5.40 -11.03
CA GLY A 61 8.89 -3.99 -10.65
C GLY A 61 9.13 -3.83 -9.14
N LEU A 62 9.95 -2.83 -8.79
CA LEU A 62 10.14 -2.43 -7.41
C LEU A 62 8.92 -1.65 -6.90
N HIS A 63 8.62 -1.74 -5.60
CA HIS A 63 7.44 -1.14 -4.98
C HIS A 63 7.38 0.39 -5.20
N ALA A 64 8.39 1.13 -4.76
CA ALA A 64 8.34 2.59 -4.79
C ALA A 64 8.23 3.19 -6.21
N PRO A 65 9.01 2.76 -7.23
CA PRO A 65 8.80 3.16 -8.62
C PRO A 65 7.43 2.75 -9.18
N SER A 66 6.84 1.68 -8.66
CA SER A 66 5.51 1.24 -9.09
C SER A 66 4.40 2.16 -8.57
N VAL A 67 4.59 2.81 -7.44
CA VAL A 67 3.66 3.85 -6.95
C VAL A 67 3.67 5.06 -7.90
N ASP A 68 4.81 5.47 -8.42
CA ASP A 68 4.85 6.52 -9.46
C ASP A 68 4.03 6.13 -10.69
N LYS A 69 4.13 4.87 -11.13
CA LYS A 69 3.29 4.38 -12.24
C LYS A 69 1.80 4.37 -11.90
N LEU A 70 1.43 4.07 -10.65
CA LEU A 70 0.04 4.21 -10.19
C LEU A 70 -0.42 5.67 -10.29
N ILE A 71 0.38 6.62 -9.82
CA ILE A 71 0.09 8.05 -9.89
C ILE A 71 -0.05 8.51 -11.36
N GLU A 72 0.88 8.12 -12.23
CA GLU A 72 0.84 8.45 -13.66
C GLU A 72 -0.43 7.93 -14.35
N ASN A 73 -0.81 6.68 -14.06
CA ASN A 73 -1.96 6.01 -14.67
C ASN A 73 -3.31 6.32 -14.01
N CYS A 74 -3.33 6.94 -12.83
CA CYS A 74 -4.56 7.32 -12.15
C CYS A 74 -5.34 8.37 -12.97
N LYS A 75 -6.62 8.05 -13.28
CA LYS A 75 -7.53 8.89 -14.09
C LYS A 75 -8.49 9.71 -13.25
N THR A 76 -8.55 9.50 -11.95
CA THR A 76 -9.36 10.28 -11.01
C THR A 76 -8.53 11.35 -10.32
N ASP A 77 -9.20 12.36 -9.76
CA ASP A 77 -8.52 13.46 -9.06
C ASP A 77 -7.86 12.99 -7.77
N TYR A 78 -8.36 11.89 -7.19
CA TYR A 78 -7.90 11.37 -5.90
C TYR A 78 -7.52 9.90 -5.98
N MET A 79 -6.61 9.50 -5.11
CA MET A 79 -6.17 8.12 -4.93
C MET A 79 -6.22 7.75 -3.45
N LEU A 80 -6.72 6.56 -3.14
CA LEU A 80 -6.46 5.87 -1.88
C LEU A 80 -5.40 4.81 -2.17
N LEU A 81 -4.16 5.12 -1.79
CA LEU A 81 -3.04 4.18 -1.89
C LEU A 81 -3.04 3.27 -0.67
N VAL A 82 -2.97 1.97 -0.91
CA VAL A 82 -2.92 0.95 0.16
C VAL A 82 -1.95 -0.17 -0.18
N ASP A 83 -1.40 -0.82 0.84
CA ASP A 83 -0.70 -2.09 0.67
C ASP A 83 -1.70 -3.26 0.59
N THR A 84 -1.29 -4.36 -0.03
CA THR A 84 -2.17 -5.52 -0.24
C THR A 84 -2.54 -6.25 1.05
N ASP A 85 -1.78 -6.07 2.13
CA ASP A 85 -2.01 -6.69 3.45
C ASP A 85 -2.84 -5.82 4.41
N VAL A 86 -3.55 -4.84 3.86
CA VAL A 86 -4.57 -4.05 4.57
C VAL A 86 -5.92 -4.75 4.51
N ILE A 87 -6.61 -4.83 5.65
CA ILE A 87 -8.01 -5.28 5.77
C ILE A 87 -8.87 -4.09 6.19
N PHE A 88 -9.84 -3.74 5.36
CA PHE A 88 -10.78 -2.65 5.63
C PHE A 88 -11.83 -3.08 6.65
N LEU A 89 -12.14 -2.20 7.62
CA LEU A 89 -13.07 -2.46 8.74
C LEU A 89 -14.39 -1.72 8.58
N LYS A 90 -14.40 -0.62 7.83
CA LYS A 90 -15.61 0.17 7.57
C LYS A 90 -15.45 1.05 6.34
N ASN A 91 -16.53 1.74 5.98
CA ASN A 91 -16.53 2.70 4.88
C ASN A 91 -15.66 3.93 5.19
N HIS A 92 -14.96 4.45 4.18
CA HIS A 92 -14.03 5.59 4.26
C HIS A 92 -14.62 6.89 3.71
N GLN A 93 -15.92 6.92 3.38
CA GLN A 93 -16.54 8.09 2.73
C GLN A 93 -16.42 9.36 3.58
N ASP A 94 -16.62 9.25 4.88
CA ASP A 94 -16.53 10.36 5.83
C ASP A 94 -15.13 10.98 5.88
N ILE A 95 -14.08 10.16 5.89
CA ILE A 95 -12.69 10.62 5.85
C ILE A 95 -12.37 11.24 4.49
N PHE A 96 -12.84 10.63 3.41
CA PHE A 96 -12.64 11.17 2.07
C PHE A 96 -13.33 12.54 1.89
N ASP A 97 -14.52 12.71 2.44
CA ASP A 97 -15.23 14.00 2.39
C ASP A 97 -14.52 15.07 3.20
N GLN A 98 -13.97 14.74 4.38
CA GLN A 98 -13.14 15.65 5.16
C GLN A 98 -11.83 16.01 4.43
N PHE A 99 -11.18 15.02 3.80
CA PHE A 99 -9.97 15.21 2.98
C PHE A 99 -10.21 16.26 1.87
N LYS A 100 -11.31 16.12 1.13
CA LYS A 100 -11.70 17.08 0.07
C LYS A 100 -12.08 18.44 0.64
N ALA A 101 -12.92 18.48 1.69
CA ALA A 101 -13.40 19.72 2.26
C ALA A 101 -12.26 20.59 2.83
N ALA A 102 -11.23 19.96 3.39
CA ALA A 102 -10.03 20.64 3.88
C ALA A 102 -9.03 21.00 2.75
N ASN A 103 -9.30 20.60 1.53
CA ASN A 103 -8.41 20.76 0.37
C ASN A 103 -6.99 20.27 0.68
N LEU A 104 -6.89 19.01 1.14
CA LEU A 104 -5.62 18.39 1.45
C LEU A 104 -5.00 17.77 0.21
N THR A 105 -3.67 17.77 0.15
CA THR A 105 -2.90 17.05 -0.86
C THR A 105 -2.57 15.63 -0.40
N LEU A 106 -2.34 15.46 0.91
CA LEU A 106 -1.99 14.19 1.51
C LEU A 106 -2.67 14.02 2.87
N LEU A 107 -3.26 12.86 3.12
CA LEU A 107 -3.77 12.46 4.42
C LEU A 107 -3.36 11.02 4.71
N GLY A 108 -2.71 10.80 5.83
CA GLY A 108 -2.27 9.48 6.29
C GLY A 108 -1.51 9.58 7.59
N GLU A 109 -1.09 8.44 8.14
CA GLU A 109 -0.25 8.44 9.32
C GLU A 109 1.19 8.82 8.95
N ILE A 110 1.75 9.79 9.66
CA ILE A 110 3.13 10.24 9.47
C ILE A 110 4.00 9.58 10.52
N CYS A 111 5.09 9.00 10.10
CA CYS A 111 6.08 8.47 11.02
C CYS A 111 7.50 8.92 10.66
N GLY A 112 8.35 8.92 11.67
CA GLY A 112 9.78 9.20 11.56
C GLY A 112 10.61 8.12 12.25
N ASP A 113 11.55 8.55 13.08
CA ASP A 113 12.47 7.68 13.83
C ASP A 113 11.74 6.54 14.55
N ARG A 114 12.19 5.31 14.28
CA ARG A 114 11.69 4.09 14.95
C ARG A 114 12.85 3.36 15.59
N GLY A 115 12.86 3.36 16.91
CA GLY A 115 13.73 2.46 17.68
C GLY A 115 15.24 2.64 17.44
N GLY A 116 15.72 3.87 17.30
CA GLY A 116 17.13 4.20 17.10
C GLY A 116 17.59 4.23 15.64
N GLN A 117 16.69 3.95 14.68
CA GLN A 117 16.92 4.25 13.28
C GLN A 117 16.51 5.69 13.00
N ARG A 118 17.45 6.50 12.57
CA ARG A 118 17.15 7.86 12.10
C ARG A 118 16.55 7.78 10.72
N LEU A 119 15.24 8.03 10.64
CA LEU A 119 14.52 8.07 9.39
C LEU A 119 14.01 9.50 9.13
N HIS A 120 13.99 9.92 7.88
CA HIS A 120 13.21 11.09 7.49
C HIS A 120 11.72 10.83 7.77
N ASN A 121 11.00 11.89 8.14
CA ASN A 121 9.54 11.80 8.24
C ASN A 121 8.95 11.37 6.90
N ARG A 122 7.95 10.51 6.96
CA ARG A 122 7.25 9.99 5.79
C ARG A 122 5.78 9.74 6.09
N VAL A 123 4.97 9.74 5.06
CA VAL A 123 3.65 9.12 5.15
C VAL A 123 3.82 7.61 5.01
N HIS A 124 3.05 6.86 5.79
CA HIS A 124 2.98 5.42 5.59
C HIS A 124 2.30 5.08 4.26
N PRO A 125 2.98 4.37 3.34
CA PRO A 125 2.44 4.05 2.02
C PRO A 125 1.32 3.02 2.06
N TRP A 126 1.16 2.31 3.16
CA TRP A 126 0.16 1.23 3.29
C TRP A 126 -1.27 1.73 3.46
N HIS A 127 -1.50 3.01 3.74
CA HIS A 127 -2.82 3.62 3.71
C HIS A 127 -2.73 5.16 3.72
N CYS A 128 -2.90 5.79 2.57
CA CYS A 128 -2.99 7.25 2.50
C CYS A 128 -3.87 7.73 1.35
N PHE A 129 -4.53 8.88 1.56
CA PHE A 129 -5.26 9.60 0.53
C PHE A 129 -4.35 10.62 -0.13
N ILE A 130 -4.35 10.69 -1.44
CA ILE A 130 -3.50 11.55 -2.27
C ILE A 130 -4.38 12.34 -3.24
N ASN A 131 -4.20 13.65 -3.32
CA ASN A 131 -4.73 14.48 -4.39
C ASN A 131 -3.81 14.39 -5.60
N ILE A 132 -4.21 13.61 -6.59
CA ILE A 132 -3.41 13.32 -7.78
C ILE A 132 -3.20 14.56 -8.65
N LYS A 133 -4.17 15.47 -8.67
CA LYS A 133 -4.04 16.72 -9.41
C LYS A 133 -2.88 17.56 -8.87
N ASP A 134 -2.83 17.79 -7.55
CA ASP A 134 -1.74 18.55 -6.92
C ASP A 134 -0.38 17.91 -7.18
N ILE A 135 -0.29 16.58 -7.05
CA ILE A 135 0.96 15.84 -7.26
C ILE A 135 1.46 16.02 -8.70
N LYS A 136 0.58 15.88 -9.69
CA LYS A 136 0.92 16.03 -11.10
C LYS A 136 1.27 17.48 -11.47
N GLU A 137 0.53 18.44 -10.97
CA GLU A 137 0.78 19.87 -11.21
C GLU A 137 2.14 20.33 -10.69
N HIS A 138 2.61 19.78 -9.58
CA HIS A 138 3.90 20.12 -8.98
C HIS A 138 5.03 19.18 -9.43
N GLY A 139 4.77 18.18 -10.26
CA GLY A 139 5.77 17.23 -10.73
C GLY A 139 6.39 16.39 -9.62
N ILE A 140 5.67 16.20 -8.50
CA ILE A 140 6.14 15.46 -7.33
C ILE A 140 6.14 13.97 -7.65
N LYS A 141 7.22 13.27 -7.29
CA LYS A 141 7.37 11.84 -7.46
C LYS A 141 7.41 11.12 -6.12
N PHE A 142 6.84 9.93 -6.10
CA PHE A 142 6.85 9.09 -4.91
C PHE A 142 8.25 8.51 -4.64
N TYR A 143 8.99 8.23 -5.70
CA TYR A 143 10.30 7.62 -5.65
C TYR A 143 11.40 8.58 -6.12
N ASP A 144 12.42 8.77 -5.27
CA ASP A 144 13.66 9.45 -5.62
C ASP A 144 14.84 8.51 -5.33
N TYR A 145 15.41 7.97 -6.40
CA TYR A 145 16.52 7.02 -6.31
C TYR A 145 17.72 7.61 -5.59
N GLU A 146 18.11 8.84 -5.94
CA GLU A 146 19.31 9.47 -5.40
C GLU A 146 19.23 9.70 -3.89
N ARG A 147 18.06 10.11 -3.39
CA ARG A 147 17.83 10.28 -1.96
C ARG A 147 17.79 8.95 -1.21
N GLN A 148 17.25 7.91 -1.80
CA GLN A 148 17.11 6.60 -1.13
C GLN A 148 18.41 5.82 -1.03
N ILE A 149 19.38 6.00 -1.94
CA ILE A 149 20.64 5.26 -1.90
C ILE A 149 21.72 5.92 -1.03
N LYS A 150 21.60 7.20 -0.68
CA LYS A 150 22.58 7.91 0.15
C LYS A 150 22.53 7.39 1.59
N ARG A 151 23.58 6.71 2.00
CA ARG A 151 23.77 6.14 3.34
C ARG A 151 25.10 6.59 3.91
N ASP A 152 25.25 7.89 4.15
CA ASP A 152 26.47 8.51 4.69
C ASP A 152 26.39 8.82 6.18
N GLY A 153 25.53 8.11 6.92
CA GLY A 153 25.23 8.36 8.34
C GLY A 153 24.15 9.42 8.56
N SER A 154 23.64 10.05 7.51
CA SER A 154 22.44 10.89 7.55
C SER A 154 21.18 10.04 7.77
N PRO A 155 20.04 10.67 8.12
CA PRO A 155 18.76 9.96 8.17
C PRO A 155 18.45 9.25 6.84
N ILE A 156 17.88 8.05 6.95
CA ILE A 156 17.56 7.21 5.79
C ILE A 156 16.25 7.73 5.17
N TYR A 157 16.26 7.95 3.85
CA TYR A 157 15.03 8.11 3.07
C TYR A 157 14.42 6.72 2.81
N ASP A 158 13.39 6.39 3.56
CA ASP A 158 12.58 5.19 3.31
C ASP A 158 11.44 5.50 2.34
N VAL A 159 10.73 4.48 1.91
CA VAL A 159 9.60 4.60 0.96
C VAL A 159 8.59 5.66 1.42
N GLY A 160 8.31 6.64 0.58
CA GLY A 160 7.41 7.76 0.87
C GLY A 160 8.05 8.97 1.56
N ALA A 161 9.34 8.91 1.97
CA ALA A 161 9.98 10.03 2.66
C ALA A 161 10.27 11.21 1.72
N SER A 162 10.84 10.95 0.53
CA SER A 162 11.07 12.00 -0.47
C SER A 162 9.75 12.63 -0.94
N PHE A 163 8.73 11.81 -1.15
CA PHE A 163 7.39 12.27 -1.50
C PHE A 163 6.80 13.22 -0.46
N PHE A 164 6.88 12.85 0.82
CA PHE A 164 6.43 13.68 1.93
C PHE A 164 7.19 15.01 2.03
N GLU A 165 8.50 14.96 1.87
CA GLU A 165 9.35 16.15 1.89
C GLU A 165 9.03 17.10 0.74
N ASP A 166 8.86 16.58 -0.47
CA ASP A 166 8.55 17.39 -1.66
C ASP A 166 7.17 18.06 -1.56
N ILE A 167 6.16 17.37 -1.00
CA ILE A 167 4.85 17.96 -0.70
C ILE A 167 5.00 19.13 0.30
N LYS A 168 5.81 18.95 1.34
CA LYS A 168 6.09 20.04 2.31
C LYS A 168 6.82 21.21 1.67
N ASN A 169 7.83 20.95 0.85
CA ASN A 169 8.60 21.99 0.16
C ASN A 169 7.74 22.80 -0.81
N ALA A 170 6.77 22.14 -1.46
CA ALA A 170 5.75 22.77 -2.30
C ALA A 170 4.68 23.52 -1.48
N LYS A 171 4.75 23.51 -0.14
CA LYS A 171 3.79 24.13 0.78
C LYS A 171 2.35 23.63 0.59
N LEU A 172 2.20 22.40 0.15
CA LEU A 172 0.92 21.75 -0.01
C LEU A 172 0.40 21.23 1.34
N LYS A 173 -0.91 21.06 1.46
CA LYS A 173 -1.55 20.75 2.74
C LYS A 173 -1.49 19.24 3.05
N ILE A 174 -1.00 18.93 4.23
CA ILE A 174 -0.90 17.56 4.76
C ILE A 174 -1.69 17.46 6.06
N ALA A 175 -2.37 16.33 6.27
CA ALA A 175 -2.94 15.96 7.56
C ALA A 175 -2.35 14.65 8.05
N ASP A 176 -1.92 14.64 9.32
CA ASP A 176 -1.48 13.45 10.05
C ASP A 176 -2.67 12.86 10.81
N VAL A 177 -3.13 11.69 10.38
CA VAL A 177 -4.31 11.04 10.96
C VAL A 177 -4.05 9.55 11.10
N LYS A 178 -4.17 9.05 12.33
CA LYS A 178 -4.09 7.62 12.61
C LYS A 178 -5.45 6.97 12.40
N LEU A 179 -5.59 6.22 11.31
CA LEU A 179 -6.81 5.50 10.92
C LEU A 179 -6.77 4.00 11.23
N GLU A 180 -5.58 3.47 11.50
CA GLU A 180 -5.40 2.06 11.83
C GLU A 180 -6.22 1.65 13.07
N HIS A 181 -6.72 0.43 13.06
CA HIS A 181 -7.66 -0.16 14.01
C HIS A 181 -9.07 0.45 14.03
N SER A 182 -9.28 1.64 13.47
CA SER A 182 -10.60 2.27 13.36
C SER A 182 -11.23 2.09 11.98
N TYR A 183 -10.43 2.23 10.90
CA TYR A 183 -10.87 2.14 9.51
C TYR A 183 -10.30 0.93 8.80
N TYR A 184 -9.10 0.51 9.17
CA TYR A 184 -8.42 -0.65 8.63
C TYR A 184 -7.53 -1.33 9.67
N LYS A 185 -7.06 -2.53 9.34
CA LYS A 185 -5.94 -3.20 10.01
C LYS A 185 -4.84 -3.45 9.00
N HIS A 186 -3.62 -3.16 9.38
CA HIS A 186 -2.45 -3.52 8.61
C HIS A 186 -1.83 -4.80 9.18
N TYR A 187 -1.65 -5.81 8.34
CA TYR A 187 -1.02 -7.07 8.70
C TYR A 187 0.41 -7.10 8.18
N GLU A 188 1.25 -6.29 8.82
CA GLU A 188 2.62 -6.00 8.41
C GLU A 188 3.38 -7.23 7.93
N GLY A 189 3.88 -7.16 6.71
CA GLY A 189 4.72 -8.17 6.08
C GLY A 189 3.96 -9.27 5.33
N MET A 190 2.63 -9.26 5.31
CA MET A 190 1.87 -10.24 4.52
C MET A 190 1.93 -9.94 3.02
N SER A 191 2.18 -8.69 2.63
CA SER A 191 2.34 -8.27 1.23
C SER A 191 3.63 -8.77 0.57
N TRP A 192 4.58 -9.29 1.34
CA TRP A 192 5.86 -9.78 0.85
C TRP A 192 6.32 -11.11 1.49
N ARG A 193 5.59 -11.65 2.44
CA ARG A 193 5.87 -12.96 3.04
C ARG A 193 5.21 -14.08 2.23
N THR A 194 6.00 -15.03 1.80
CA THR A 194 5.54 -16.18 1.01
C THR A 194 5.17 -17.40 1.84
N LEU A 195 4.92 -17.27 3.11
CA LEU A 195 4.78 -18.41 4.01
C LEU A 195 3.70 -19.41 3.61
N LYS A 196 2.53 -18.93 3.17
CA LYS A 196 1.43 -19.79 2.74
C LYS A 196 0.84 -19.43 1.40
N PHE A 197 0.91 -18.18 1.03
CA PHE A 197 0.23 -17.66 -0.17
C PHE A 197 1.14 -17.56 -1.36
N GLY A 198 2.42 -17.41 -1.12
CA GLY A 198 3.38 -17.16 -2.14
C GLY A 198 4.15 -18.36 -2.60
N GLU A 199 3.90 -19.48 -2.04
CA GLU A 199 4.51 -20.73 -2.46
C GLU A 199 5.88 -20.66 -3.13
N LYS A 200 6.92 -21.09 -2.47
CA LYS A 200 8.15 -21.61 -3.08
C LYS A 200 9.02 -20.69 -3.95
N ASP A 201 8.60 -19.53 -4.33
CA ASP A 201 9.34 -18.74 -5.30
C ASP A 201 10.42 -17.83 -4.74
N GLY A 202 10.88 -18.12 -3.54
CA GLY A 202 12.15 -17.59 -3.04
C GLY A 202 12.33 -16.08 -3.02
N ASN A 203 11.29 -15.34 -3.33
CA ASN A 203 11.43 -13.91 -3.51
C ASN A 203 11.34 -13.10 -2.24
N ILE A 204 11.33 -13.79 -1.12
CA ILE A 204 11.06 -13.10 0.11
C ILE A 204 12.06 -13.43 1.16
N ASP A 205 13.02 -14.07 0.74
CA ASP A 205 14.00 -14.58 1.62
C ASP A 205 15.10 -13.63 2.03
N VAL A 206 15.07 -12.40 1.60
CA VAL A 206 15.99 -11.40 2.16
C VAL A 206 15.75 -11.22 3.66
N ASP A 207 14.50 -11.39 4.09
CA ASP A 207 14.15 -11.33 5.51
C ASP A 207 13.97 -12.69 6.16
N SER A 208 13.80 -13.77 5.42
CA SER A 208 13.63 -15.09 6.02
C SER A 208 14.87 -15.53 6.72
N GLU A 209 16.06 -15.27 6.19
CA GLU A 209 17.31 -15.62 6.82
C GLU A 209 17.55 -14.79 8.09
N ALA A 210 17.30 -13.49 8.05
CA ALA A 210 17.32 -12.63 9.22
C ALA A 210 16.20 -12.96 10.21
N THR A 211 15.03 -13.34 9.72
CA THR A 211 13.86 -13.71 10.52
C THR A 211 13.98 -15.11 11.10
N HIS A 212 14.55 -16.06 10.38
CA HIS A 212 14.83 -17.40 10.90
C HIS A 212 15.93 -17.41 11.95
N ASN A 213 16.89 -16.51 11.85
CA ASN A 213 17.94 -16.32 12.84
C ASN A 213 17.48 -15.53 14.07
N ASN A 214 16.31 -14.87 14.00
CA ASN A 214 15.68 -14.16 15.11
C ASN A 214 14.34 -14.82 15.46
N LYS A 215 14.35 -15.66 16.49
CA LYS A 215 13.17 -16.44 16.93
C LYS A 215 11.95 -15.56 17.26
N ASP A 216 12.17 -14.37 17.77
CA ASP A 216 11.07 -13.47 18.14
C ASP A 216 10.40 -12.87 16.90
N LEU A 217 11.18 -12.47 15.90
CA LEU A 217 10.65 -12.02 14.60
C LEU A 217 9.93 -13.13 13.86
N TYR A 218 10.46 -14.36 13.92
CA TYR A 218 9.79 -15.53 13.33
C TYR A 218 8.45 -15.81 14.00
N ASN A 219 8.42 -15.83 15.33
CA ASN A 219 7.19 -16.07 16.09
C ASN A 219 6.16 -14.96 15.86
N TYR A 220 6.59 -13.70 15.82
CA TYR A 220 5.74 -12.57 15.46
C TYR A 220 5.14 -12.75 14.07
N GLY A 221 5.96 -13.10 13.09
CA GLY A 221 5.50 -13.36 11.72
C GLY A 221 4.44 -14.46 11.64
N LYS A 222 4.64 -15.56 12.36
CA LYS A 222 3.67 -16.66 12.45
C LYS A 222 2.37 -16.24 13.11
N MET A 223 2.44 -15.42 14.13
CA MET A 223 1.26 -14.88 14.79
C MET A 223 0.46 -13.97 13.83
N VAL A 224 1.13 -13.08 13.10
CA VAL A 224 0.49 -12.21 12.11
C VAL A 224 -0.18 -13.03 11.01
N GLU A 225 0.52 -14.03 10.46
CA GLU A 225 -0.02 -14.97 9.47
C GLU A 225 -1.28 -15.66 9.98
N THR A 226 -1.23 -16.22 11.19
CA THR A 226 -2.39 -16.90 11.78
C THR A 226 -3.60 -15.98 11.94
N ARG A 227 -3.37 -14.75 12.39
CA ARG A 227 -4.44 -13.74 12.50
C ARG A 227 -5.02 -13.37 11.13
N TYR A 228 -4.16 -13.21 10.14
CA TYR A 228 -4.57 -12.88 8.78
C TYR A 228 -5.42 -13.99 8.14
N MET A 229 -5.05 -15.26 8.34
CA MET A 229 -5.81 -16.41 7.86
C MET A 229 -7.26 -16.42 8.40
N ASN A 230 -7.45 -15.98 9.64
CA ASN A 230 -8.78 -15.83 10.21
C ASN A 230 -9.59 -14.71 9.53
N GLU A 231 -8.93 -13.64 9.06
CA GLU A 231 -9.61 -12.57 8.33
C GLU A 231 -10.04 -13.01 6.92
N ILE A 232 -9.21 -13.78 6.20
CA ILE A 232 -9.55 -14.30 4.85
C ILE A 232 -10.90 -14.98 4.83
N SER A 233 -11.19 -15.80 5.84
CA SER A 233 -12.44 -16.58 5.91
C SER A 233 -13.68 -15.68 5.94
N LYS A 234 -13.58 -14.49 6.52
CA LYS A 234 -14.69 -13.54 6.64
C LYS A 234 -15.09 -12.94 5.29
N TYR A 235 -14.13 -12.73 4.41
CA TYR A 235 -14.33 -12.00 3.14
C TYR A 235 -14.38 -12.90 1.91
N LYS A 236 -14.18 -14.22 2.07
CA LYS A 236 -14.06 -15.18 0.95
C LYS A 236 -15.19 -15.08 -0.08
N ASN A 237 -16.41 -14.79 0.37
CA ASN A 237 -17.60 -14.73 -0.48
C ASN A 237 -17.99 -13.30 -0.91
N THR A 238 -17.21 -12.30 -0.60
CA THR A 238 -17.50 -10.91 -1.00
C THR A 238 -17.20 -10.73 -2.48
N THR A 239 -18.18 -10.20 -3.22
CA THR A 239 -18.02 -9.87 -4.65
C THR A 239 -17.16 -8.63 -4.81
N ILE A 240 -16.16 -8.69 -5.68
CA ILE A 240 -15.35 -7.54 -6.09
C ILE A 240 -16.12 -6.76 -7.15
N LYS A 241 -16.33 -5.45 -6.91
CA LYS A 241 -17.08 -4.53 -7.78
C LYS A 241 -16.15 -3.48 -8.40
N ALA A 242 -14.98 -3.92 -8.87
CA ALA A 242 -13.98 -3.03 -9.49
C ALA A 242 -14.44 -2.51 -10.86
N LYS A 243 -14.02 -1.28 -11.20
CA LYS A 243 -14.13 -0.65 -12.54
C LYS A 243 -12.77 -0.41 -13.14
#